data_323f2b2cbe1cd34026029a4262d5785c
#
_entry.id   323f2b2cbe1cd34026029a4262d5785c
#
_cell.length_a   1.000
_cell.length_b   1.000
_cell.length_c   1.000
_cell.angle_alpha   90.00
_cell.angle_beta   90.00
_cell.angle_gamma   90.00
#
_symmetry.space_group_name_H-M   'P 1'
#
loop_
_entity.id
_entity.type
_entity.pdbx_description
1 polymer ?
#
loop_
_entity_poly.entity_id
_entity_poly.type
_entity_poly.pdbx_seq_one_letter_code
_entity_poly.pdbx_strand_id
1 'polypeptide(L)'
;MTELANINTDSYENLARAMGMATDKPAKRSNTLNRLRIWHSPIMGKAEINGKLSNVEVVEGGCYRLEIVKEDSSTFLFSKNITIRPFMQRFMLKRYVANASAKGGEPKGSFHRTIMADSLNMDLKDNTGRFNCGKPSGYVQDFQALPKDMQDLIRQIKRVRVVFGTVTLDSPVDDKGILVEDGIDFPFIWEVDNKDAFKIFGDKFAEFSAKSVLPIQHAIHFNGTNANPLPNGSKFYTPIAEVDFSASFDMTEEDQKMFRDFNDFVKNFNDYICKEWDNRVQNRQGEVSKEDIQTVEEFIDIEDSQ
;
A
#
# COMPACT_ATOMS: atom_id res chain seq x y z
N MET A 1 -16.38 12.41 -43.94
CA MET A 1 -15.57 12.45 -42.71
C MET A 1 -15.83 11.13 -42.01
N THR A 2 -14.85 10.24 -42.04
CA THR A 2 -14.92 8.90 -41.44
C THR A 2 -14.62 9.05 -39.95
N GLU A 3 -15.60 8.79 -39.10
CA GLU A 3 -15.36 8.67 -37.65
C GLU A 3 -14.39 7.51 -37.42
N LEU A 4 -13.21 7.84 -36.88
CA LEU A 4 -12.29 6.85 -36.34
C LEU A 4 -12.97 6.22 -35.13
N ALA A 5 -13.39 4.97 -35.28
CA ALA A 5 -13.90 4.17 -34.18
C ALA A 5 -12.85 4.14 -33.05
N ASN A 6 -13.21 4.58 -31.87
CA ASN A 6 -12.41 4.42 -30.64
C ASN A 6 -12.25 2.92 -30.38
N ILE A 7 -11.15 2.35 -30.82
CA ILE A 7 -10.80 0.96 -30.52
C ILE A 7 -10.43 0.94 -29.03
N ASN A 8 -11.25 0.23 -28.25
CA ASN A 8 -10.96 -0.04 -26.85
C ASN A 8 -9.63 -0.81 -26.78
N THR A 9 -8.56 -0.14 -26.38
CA THR A 9 -7.19 -0.66 -26.33
C THR A 9 -7.08 -1.93 -25.47
N ASP A 10 -7.89 -2.05 -24.41
CA ASP A 10 -7.89 -3.22 -23.52
C ASP A 10 -8.45 -4.47 -24.22
N SER A 11 -9.46 -4.27 -25.07
CA SER A 11 -10.03 -5.34 -25.90
C SER A 11 -9.02 -5.82 -26.95
N TYR A 12 -8.25 -4.90 -27.54
CA TYR A 12 -7.21 -5.23 -28.52
C TYR A 12 -6.04 -5.99 -27.89
N GLU A 13 -5.56 -5.58 -26.72
CA GLU A 13 -4.48 -6.28 -26.01
C GLU A 13 -4.89 -7.69 -25.58
N ASN A 14 -6.12 -7.87 -25.10
CA ASN A 14 -6.64 -9.19 -24.75
C ASN A 14 -6.78 -10.08 -25.98
N LEU A 15 -7.21 -9.53 -27.10
CA LEU A 15 -7.31 -10.24 -28.37
C LEU A 15 -5.93 -10.61 -28.93
N ALA A 16 -4.97 -9.68 -28.87
CA ALA A 16 -3.59 -9.91 -29.29
C ALA A 16 -2.93 -11.02 -28.46
N ARG A 17 -3.18 -11.05 -27.14
CA ARG A 17 -2.72 -12.14 -26.25
C ARG A 17 -3.35 -13.49 -26.64
N ALA A 18 -4.66 -13.52 -26.89
CA ALA A 18 -5.37 -14.72 -27.29
C ALA A 18 -4.87 -15.26 -28.65
N MET A 19 -4.39 -14.38 -29.52
CA MET A 19 -3.81 -14.71 -30.83
C MET A 19 -2.31 -15.02 -30.77
N GLY A 20 -1.67 -15.04 -29.59
CA GLY A 20 -0.24 -15.28 -29.44
C GLY A 20 0.66 -14.14 -29.96
N MET A 21 0.10 -12.97 -30.22
CA MET A 21 0.82 -11.78 -30.72
C MET A 21 1.29 -10.85 -29.59
N ALA A 22 0.99 -11.20 -28.32
CA ALA A 22 1.44 -10.42 -27.18
C ALA A 22 2.96 -10.56 -27.02
N THR A 23 3.68 -9.50 -27.27
CA THR A 23 5.09 -9.41 -26.84
C THR A 23 5.11 -9.41 -25.31
N ASP A 24 6.00 -10.20 -24.70
CA ASP A 24 6.29 -10.20 -23.26
C ASP A 24 6.92 -8.87 -22.82
N LYS A 25 6.20 -7.79 -22.99
CA LYS A 25 6.57 -6.54 -22.33
C LYS A 25 6.29 -6.75 -20.84
N PRO A 26 7.30 -6.55 -19.96
CA PRO A 26 7.04 -6.58 -18.53
C PRO A 26 5.86 -5.66 -18.25
N ALA A 27 4.87 -6.17 -17.51
CA ALA A 27 3.70 -5.40 -17.14
C ALA A 27 4.19 -4.07 -16.56
N LYS A 28 4.00 -2.98 -17.31
CA LYS A 28 4.30 -1.64 -16.80
C LYS A 28 3.48 -1.51 -15.52
N ARG A 29 4.14 -1.25 -14.39
CA ARG A 29 3.42 -0.80 -13.19
C ARG A 29 2.52 0.34 -13.64
N SER A 30 1.22 0.17 -13.51
CA SER A 30 0.29 1.31 -13.55
C SER A 30 0.57 2.12 -12.28
N ASN A 31 1.54 3.02 -12.37
CA ASN A 31 1.90 3.94 -11.29
C ASN A 31 0.98 5.18 -11.26
N THR A 32 -0.20 5.06 -11.84
CA THR A 32 -1.09 6.19 -12.06
C THR A 32 -1.92 6.59 -10.84
N LEU A 33 -1.89 5.80 -9.76
CA LEU A 33 -2.60 6.16 -8.53
C LEU A 33 -1.74 7.04 -7.63
N ASN A 34 -2.33 8.13 -7.17
CA ASN A 34 -1.72 9.03 -6.20
C ASN A 34 -1.58 8.30 -4.85
N ARG A 35 -0.50 8.60 -4.13
CA ARG A 35 -0.19 7.91 -2.88
C ARG A 35 -0.48 8.80 -1.69
N LEU A 36 -1.43 8.39 -0.86
CA LEU A 36 -1.76 9.06 0.39
C LEU A 36 -0.99 8.42 1.55
N ARG A 37 -0.48 9.22 2.47
CA ARG A 37 0.14 8.77 3.72
C ARG A 37 0.21 9.90 4.75
N ILE A 38 0.47 9.56 6.02
CA ILE A 38 0.85 10.53 7.03
C ILE A 38 2.35 10.82 6.89
N TRP A 39 2.70 12.11 6.87
CA TRP A 39 4.07 12.57 6.82
C TRP A 39 4.58 12.87 8.23
N HIS A 40 5.59 12.14 8.70
CA HIS A 40 5.98 12.18 10.11
C HIS A 40 7.01 13.25 10.45
N SER A 41 7.76 13.76 9.48
CA SER A 41 8.81 14.74 9.71
C SER A 41 8.38 16.12 9.23
N PRO A 42 8.73 17.20 9.93
CA PRO A 42 8.49 18.55 9.40
C PRO A 42 9.32 18.80 8.14
N ILE A 43 8.82 19.64 7.24
CA ILE A 43 9.59 20.16 6.12
C ILE A 43 10.10 21.54 6.52
N MET A 44 11.42 21.70 6.38
CA MET A 44 12.09 22.94 6.72
C MET A 44 12.32 23.78 5.45
N GLY A 45 11.90 25.01 5.49
CA GLY A 45 12.20 26.04 4.50
C GLY A 45 13.17 27.09 5.05
N LYS A 46 13.47 28.10 4.23
CA LYS A 46 14.24 29.27 4.65
C LYS A 46 13.34 30.50 4.57
N ALA A 47 13.28 31.25 5.66
CA ALA A 47 12.62 32.54 5.71
C ALA A 47 13.57 33.61 6.29
N GLU A 48 13.43 34.84 5.84
CA GLU A 48 14.15 35.95 6.40
C GLU A 48 13.43 36.45 7.66
N ILE A 49 14.08 36.29 8.81
CA ILE A 49 13.57 36.77 10.10
C ILE A 49 14.57 37.79 10.62
N ASN A 50 14.12 39.04 10.79
CA ASN A 50 14.96 40.16 11.29
C ASN A 50 16.24 40.37 10.46
N GLY A 51 16.16 40.28 9.13
CA GLY A 51 17.29 40.44 8.23
C GLY A 51 18.28 39.26 8.18
N LYS A 52 17.92 38.11 8.77
CA LYS A 52 18.75 36.88 8.73
C LYS A 52 17.93 35.71 8.17
N LEU A 53 18.54 34.95 7.26
CA LEU A 53 17.99 33.70 6.76
C LEU A 53 17.99 32.68 7.89
N SER A 54 16.79 32.25 8.31
CA SER A 54 16.56 31.25 9.35
C SER A 54 15.81 30.06 8.77
N ASN A 55 16.09 28.85 9.29
CA ASN A 55 15.30 27.68 8.96
C ASN A 55 13.96 27.79 9.71
N VAL A 56 12.86 27.67 8.96
CA VAL A 56 11.49 27.67 9.49
C VAL A 56 10.77 26.41 9.05
N GLU A 57 9.87 25.93 9.88
CA GLU A 57 9.00 24.81 9.53
C GLU A 57 7.90 25.33 8.57
N VAL A 58 7.93 24.88 7.33
CA VAL A 58 6.96 25.27 6.29
C VAL A 58 5.80 24.27 6.18
N VAL A 59 6.05 23.02 6.53
CA VAL A 59 5.02 21.98 6.69
C VAL A 59 5.28 21.25 7.99
N GLU A 60 4.26 21.21 8.85
CA GLU A 60 4.35 20.53 10.14
C GLU A 60 4.42 19.00 9.97
N GLY A 61 5.10 18.33 10.91
CA GLY A 61 5.03 16.88 11.02
C GLY A 61 3.63 16.44 11.43
N GLY A 62 3.18 15.31 10.88
CA GLY A 62 1.83 14.78 11.14
C GLY A 62 0.77 15.20 10.13
N CYS A 63 1.12 15.98 9.12
CA CYS A 63 0.23 16.27 8.00
C CYS A 63 -0.02 15.02 7.13
N TYR A 64 -1.17 14.97 6.48
CA TYR A 64 -1.44 14.04 5.40
C TYR A 64 -0.73 14.53 4.15
N ARG A 65 0.02 13.64 3.49
CA ARG A 65 0.73 13.90 2.25
C ARG A 65 0.12 13.11 1.11
N LEU A 66 -0.33 13.81 0.08
CA LEU A 66 -0.71 13.24 -1.19
C LEU A 66 0.44 13.42 -2.19
N GLU A 67 0.94 12.30 -2.71
CA GLU A 67 1.90 12.27 -3.82
C GLU A 67 1.13 12.10 -5.11
N ILE A 68 1.03 13.17 -5.89
CA ILE A 68 0.41 13.15 -7.21
C ILE A 68 1.45 12.65 -8.20
N VAL A 69 1.21 11.45 -8.73
CA VAL A 69 2.13 10.77 -9.64
C VAL A 69 1.83 11.22 -11.07
N LYS A 70 2.82 11.80 -11.74
CA LYS A 70 2.83 12.13 -13.17
C LYS A 70 3.86 11.25 -13.88
N GLU A 71 3.83 11.20 -15.21
CA GLU A 71 4.72 10.31 -15.98
C GLU A 71 6.21 10.48 -15.61
N ASP A 72 6.70 11.71 -15.50
CA ASP A 72 8.13 12.01 -15.27
C ASP A 72 8.41 12.73 -13.95
N SER A 73 7.41 12.99 -13.13
CA SER A 73 7.55 13.75 -11.89
C SER A 73 6.49 13.38 -10.85
N SER A 74 6.77 13.72 -9.58
CA SER A 74 5.76 13.69 -8.53
C SER A 74 5.63 15.08 -7.91
N THR A 75 4.39 15.46 -7.63
CA THR A 75 4.06 16.67 -6.87
C THR A 75 3.52 16.25 -5.51
N PHE A 76 3.88 16.95 -4.46
CA PHE A 76 3.43 16.66 -3.10
C PHE A 76 2.52 17.76 -2.60
N LEU A 77 1.35 17.35 -2.09
CA LEU A 77 0.43 18.23 -1.38
C LEU A 77 0.31 17.76 0.07
N PHE A 78 0.22 18.71 0.98
CA PHE A 78 0.13 18.46 2.42
C PHE A 78 -1.09 19.17 2.98
N SER A 79 -1.81 18.48 3.85
CA SER A 79 -2.93 19.06 4.59
C SER A 79 -3.01 18.50 6.01
N LYS A 80 -3.49 19.29 6.95
CA LYS A 80 -3.77 18.83 8.32
C LYS A 80 -5.02 17.97 8.39
N ASN A 81 -6.02 18.31 7.58
CA ASN A 81 -7.30 17.61 7.55
C ASN A 81 -7.57 17.14 6.13
N ILE A 82 -8.15 15.96 6.04
CA ILE A 82 -8.58 15.40 4.75
C ILE A 82 -9.93 14.71 4.90
N THR A 83 -10.64 14.64 3.81
CA THR A 83 -11.85 13.83 3.71
C THR A 83 -11.61 12.74 2.66
N ILE A 84 -11.85 11.49 3.00
CA ILE A 84 -11.79 10.40 2.04
C ILE A 84 -13.17 9.80 1.82
N ARG A 85 -13.41 9.34 0.61
CA ARG A 85 -14.51 8.46 0.25
C ARG A 85 -13.92 7.11 -0.14
N PRO A 86 -13.98 6.08 0.73
CA PRO A 86 -13.33 4.81 0.48
C PRO A 86 -14.16 3.94 -0.47
N PHE A 87 -13.55 3.46 -1.54
CA PHE A 87 -14.18 2.61 -2.55
C PHE A 87 -13.97 1.13 -2.25
N MET A 88 -12.76 0.74 -1.87
CA MET A 88 -12.45 -0.63 -1.49
C MET A 88 -11.25 -0.70 -0.57
N GLN A 89 -11.11 -1.83 0.10
CA GLN A 89 -9.92 -2.19 0.85
C GLN A 89 -9.37 -3.53 0.39
N ARG A 90 -8.05 -3.69 0.52
CA ARG A 90 -7.33 -4.93 0.31
C ARG A 90 -6.31 -5.11 1.42
N PHE A 91 -5.77 -6.32 1.52
CA PHE A 91 -4.80 -6.65 2.56
C PHE A 91 -3.60 -7.33 1.94
N MET A 92 -2.42 -7.04 2.46
CA MET A 92 -1.19 -7.74 2.09
C MET A 92 -0.25 -7.83 3.28
N LEU A 93 0.75 -8.70 3.16
CA LEU A 93 1.89 -8.76 4.06
C LEU A 93 3.10 -8.08 3.40
N LYS A 94 3.96 -7.50 4.23
CA LYS A 94 5.16 -6.78 3.79
C LYS A 94 6.30 -7.05 4.76
N ARG A 95 7.49 -7.33 4.23
CA ARG A 95 8.71 -7.55 5.00
C ARG A 95 9.88 -6.80 4.34
N TYR A 96 10.69 -6.13 5.13
CA TYR A 96 11.96 -5.59 4.65
C TYR A 96 13.02 -6.69 4.71
N VAL A 97 13.73 -6.91 3.61
CA VAL A 97 14.84 -7.85 3.51
C VAL A 97 16.10 -7.04 3.22
N ALA A 98 17.02 -7.05 4.18
CA ALA A 98 18.30 -6.37 4.01
C ALA A 98 19.18 -7.11 2.99
N ASN A 99 19.89 -6.36 2.17
CA ASN A 99 20.93 -6.89 1.31
C ASN A 99 22.27 -6.84 2.05
N ALA A 100 22.65 -7.96 2.67
CA ALA A 100 23.90 -8.04 3.43
C ALA A 100 25.16 -7.88 2.57
N SER A 101 25.04 -8.11 1.25
CA SER A 101 26.13 -8.02 0.28
C SER A 101 26.19 -6.70 -0.46
N ALA A 102 25.33 -5.73 -0.12
CA ALA A 102 25.27 -4.44 -0.82
C ALA A 102 26.59 -3.68 -0.73
N LYS A 103 27.19 -3.40 -1.88
CA LYS A 103 28.35 -2.53 -2.01
C LYS A 103 27.92 -1.07 -2.13
N GLY A 104 28.87 -0.14 -1.95
CA GLY A 104 28.56 1.28 -1.97
C GLY A 104 27.78 1.71 -3.22
N GLY A 105 26.61 2.34 -3.02
CA GLY A 105 25.70 2.76 -4.09
C GLY A 105 24.55 1.78 -4.39
N GLU A 106 24.62 0.53 -3.94
CA GLU A 106 23.54 -0.43 -4.11
C GLU A 106 22.45 -0.29 -3.03
N PRO A 107 21.19 -0.67 -3.33
CA PRO A 107 20.12 -0.67 -2.33
C PRO A 107 20.47 -1.56 -1.13
N LYS A 108 20.39 -1.02 0.08
CA LYS A 108 20.66 -1.75 1.33
C LYS A 108 19.64 -2.86 1.63
N GLY A 109 18.60 -2.98 0.83
CA GLY A 109 17.57 -3.99 0.93
C GLY A 109 16.33 -3.62 0.12
N SER A 110 15.35 -4.50 0.12
CA SER A 110 14.09 -4.33 -0.58
C SER A 110 12.90 -4.77 0.26
N PHE A 111 11.72 -4.23 -0.06
CA PHE A 111 10.48 -4.72 0.54
C PHE A 111 9.94 -5.89 -0.27
N HIS A 112 9.86 -7.05 0.38
CA HIS A 112 9.08 -8.17 -0.12
C HIS A 112 7.62 -7.96 0.25
N ARG A 113 6.72 -8.13 -0.71
CA ARG A 113 5.28 -7.94 -0.55
C ARG A 113 4.55 -9.20 -1.02
N THR A 114 3.39 -9.46 -0.43
CA THR A 114 2.47 -10.47 -0.96
C THR A 114 1.51 -9.85 -1.96
N ILE A 115 0.71 -10.68 -2.61
CA ILE A 115 -0.44 -10.20 -3.36
C ILE A 115 -1.41 -9.43 -2.44
N MET A 116 -2.22 -8.56 -3.02
CA MET A 116 -3.34 -7.92 -2.35
C MET A 116 -4.54 -8.88 -2.36
N ALA A 117 -5.01 -9.26 -1.17
CA ALA A 117 -6.12 -10.18 -0.97
C ALA A 117 -7.29 -9.48 -0.26
N ASP A 118 -8.45 -10.12 -0.27
CA ASP A 118 -9.66 -9.63 0.41
C ASP A 118 -9.56 -9.75 1.93
N SER A 119 -8.72 -10.66 2.42
CA SER A 119 -8.51 -10.93 3.84
C SER A 119 -7.08 -11.39 4.11
N LEU A 120 -6.58 -11.13 5.33
CA LEU A 120 -5.33 -11.71 5.84
C LEU A 120 -5.52 -13.12 6.42
N ASN A 121 -6.77 -13.56 6.56
CA ASN A 121 -7.12 -14.87 7.10
C ASN A 121 -7.15 -15.98 6.03
N MET A 122 -6.65 -15.69 4.83
CA MET A 122 -6.52 -16.70 3.79
C MET A 122 -5.43 -17.68 4.20
N ASP A 123 -5.86 -18.89 4.54
CA ASP A 123 -4.96 -20.02 4.77
C ASP A 123 -4.60 -20.64 3.40
N LEU A 124 -3.63 -20.04 2.75
CA LEU A 124 -3.11 -20.53 1.49
C LEU A 124 -1.78 -21.22 1.76
N LYS A 125 -1.75 -22.53 1.62
CA LYS A 125 -0.49 -23.30 1.56
C LYS A 125 0.31 -22.79 0.36
N ASP A 126 1.40 -22.12 0.64
CA ASP A 126 2.23 -21.52 -0.40
C ASP A 126 3.71 -21.52 0.00
N ASN A 127 4.48 -22.35 -0.69
CA ASN A 127 5.92 -22.47 -0.48
C ASN A 127 6.74 -21.41 -1.22
N THR A 128 6.08 -20.59 -2.07
CA THR A 128 6.76 -19.53 -2.81
C THR A 128 6.91 -18.25 -2.03
N GLY A 129 6.01 -17.98 -1.08
CA GLY A 129 5.97 -16.76 -0.28
C GLY A 129 5.06 -15.64 -0.79
N ARG A 130 4.43 -15.81 -1.97
CA ARG A 130 3.56 -14.78 -2.58
C ARG A 130 2.29 -14.49 -1.79
N PHE A 131 1.89 -15.38 -0.88
CA PHE A 131 0.72 -15.20 -0.01
C PHE A 131 1.08 -14.94 1.45
N ASN A 132 2.27 -15.33 1.90
CA ASN A 132 2.64 -15.37 3.32
C ASN A 132 3.97 -14.68 3.65
N CYS A 133 4.67 -14.11 2.67
CA CYS A 133 6.00 -13.49 2.85
C CYS A 133 7.08 -14.46 3.37
N GLY A 134 6.92 -15.78 3.16
CA GLY A 134 7.83 -16.82 3.60
C GLY A 134 7.63 -17.31 5.04
N LYS A 135 6.54 -16.88 5.72
CA LYS A 135 6.16 -17.52 6.99
C LYS A 135 5.51 -18.89 6.72
N PRO A 136 5.47 -19.81 7.70
CA PRO A 136 4.69 -21.03 7.57
C PRO A 136 3.23 -20.72 7.23
N SER A 137 2.60 -21.56 6.42
CA SER A 137 1.17 -21.51 6.16
C SER A 137 0.38 -21.90 7.41
N GLY A 138 -0.87 -21.45 7.48
CA GLY A 138 -1.77 -21.80 8.57
C GLY A 138 -1.63 -20.95 9.84
N TYR A 139 -2.41 -21.34 10.83
CA TYR A 139 -2.43 -20.72 12.15
C TYR A 139 -1.31 -21.26 13.02
N VAL A 140 -0.46 -20.37 13.51
CA VAL A 140 0.60 -20.71 14.46
C VAL A 140 -0.01 -20.84 15.85
N GLN A 141 -0.23 -22.06 16.34
CA GLN A 141 -0.82 -22.32 17.66
C GLN A 141 0.13 -21.90 18.79
N ASP A 142 1.39 -22.29 18.68
CA ASP A 142 2.41 -21.95 19.67
C ASP A 142 3.59 -21.25 18.99
N PHE A 143 3.59 -19.92 19.07
CA PHE A 143 4.67 -19.10 18.53
C PHE A 143 6.01 -19.36 19.21
N GLN A 144 6.01 -19.72 20.51
CA GLN A 144 7.23 -19.95 21.26
C GLN A 144 7.91 -21.28 20.93
N ALA A 145 7.14 -22.26 20.46
CA ALA A 145 7.66 -23.55 20.01
C ALA A 145 8.37 -23.48 18.65
N LEU A 146 8.16 -22.41 17.88
CA LEU A 146 8.84 -22.24 16.60
C LEU A 146 10.34 -22.04 16.76
N PRO A 147 11.18 -22.48 15.80
CA PRO A 147 12.59 -22.12 15.72
C PRO A 147 12.78 -20.60 15.77
N LYS A 148 13.89 -20.13 16.36
CA LYS A 148 14.11 -18.71 16.62
C LYS A 148 14.15 -17.86 15.34
N ASP A 149 14.76 -18.37 14.30
CA ASP A 149 14.82 -17.74 12.96
C ASP A 149 13.42 -17.54 12.37
N MET A 150 12.51 -18.51 12.58
CA MET A 150 11.11 -18.42 12.16
C MET A 150 10.33 -17.39 13.00
N GLN A 151 10.57 -17.36 14.32
CA GLN A 151 9.99 -16.31 15.18
C GLN A 151 10.43 -14.91 14.72
N ASP A 152 11.71 -14.73 14.42
CA ASP A 152 12.28 -13.46 13.98
C ASP A 152 11.75 -13.08 12.56
N LEU A 153 11.59 -14.05 11.68
CA LEU A 153 10.93 -13.86 10.39
C LEU A 153 9.50 -13.32 10.56
N ILE A 154 8.69 -13.97 11.40
CA ILE A 154 7.28 -13.58 11.61
C ILE A 154 7.19 -12.17 12.23
N ARG A 155 8.10 -11.82 13.17
CA ARG A 155 8.15 -10.48 13.77
C ARG A 155 8.46 -9.37 12.77
N GLN A 156 9.21 -9.67 11.71
CA GLN A 156 9.54 -8.71 10.65
C GLN A 156 8.39 -8.48 9.66
N ILE A 157 7.41 -9.38 9.64
CA ILE A 157 6.29 -9.29 8.70
C ILE A 157 5.23 -8.32 9.25
N LYS A 158 4.96 -7.27 8.48
CA LYS A 158 3.93 -6.29 8.76
C LYS A 158 2.65 -6.62 8.01
N ARG A 159 1.52 -6.48 8.68
CA ARG A 159 0.20 -6.47 8.04
C ARG A 159 -0.04 -5.10 7.46
N VAL A 160 -0.50 -5.05 6.23
CA VAL A 160 -0.82 -3.81 5.52
C VAL A 160 -2.27 -3.85 5.09
N ARG A 161 -3.01 -2.81 5.43
CA ARG A 161 -4.33 -2.51 4.86
C ARG A 161 -4.12 -1.51 3.74
N VAL A 162 -4.63 -1.82 2.57
CA VAL A 162 -4.58 -0.95 1.40
C VAL A 162 -5.96 -0.40 1.16
N VAL A 163 -6.10 0.91 1.23
CA VAL A 163 -7.38 1.61 1.03
C VAL A 163 -7.30 2.36 -0.30
N PHE A 164 -8.35 2.22 -1.09
CA PHE A 164 -8.53 2.92 -2.37
C PHE A 164 -9.78 3.78 -2.28
N GLY A 165 -9.76 4.92 -2.90
CA GLY A 165 -10.89 5.85 -2.92
C GLY A 165 -10.53 7.20 -3.50
N THR A 166 -11.35 8.20 -3.21
CA THR A 166 -11.05 9.61 -3.48
C THR A 166 -10.71 10.34 -2.19
N VAL A 167 -9.84 11.33 -2.28
CA VAL A 167 -9.42 12.20 -1.18
C VAL A 167 -9.53 13.65 -1.58
N THR A 168 -10.16 14.44 -0.73
CA THR A 168 -10.15 15.91 -0.75
C THR A 168 -9.25 16.39 0.37
N LEU A 169 -8.36 17.32 0.10
CA LEU A 169 -7.48 17.94 1.09
C LEU A 169 -8.04 19.32 1.48
N ASP A 170 -8.08 19.62 2.77
CA ASP A 170 -8.52 20.91 3.26
C ASP A 170 -7.32 21.88 3.29
N SER A 171 -7.44 23.01 2.59
CA SER A 171 -6.40 24.04 2.50
C SER A 171 -5.00 23.47 2.26
N PRO A 172 -4.81 22.72 1.15
CA PRO A 172 -3.56 22.05 0.87
C PRO A 172 -2.42 23.04 0.61
N VAL A 173 -1.22 22.66 1.03
CA VAL A 173 0.02 23.39 0.73
C VAL A 173 0.98 22.51 -0.04
N ASP A 174 1.86 23.10 -0.82
CA ASP A 174 2.99 22.41 -1.47
C ASP A 174 4.15 22.17 -0.49
N ASP A 175 5.25 21.63 -0.97
CA ASP A 175 6.48 21.36 -0.20
C ASP A 175 7.21 22.65 0.26
N LYS A 176 6.79 23.82 -0.21
CA LYS A 176 7.28 25.14 0.21
C LYS A 176 6.35 25.84 1.18
N GLY A 177 5.21 25.22 1.53
CA GLY A 177 4.18 25.79 2.37
C GLY A 177 3.27 26.80 1.67
N ILE A 178 3.24 26.80 0.32
CA ILE A 178 2.39 27.70 -0.47
C ILE A 178 1.03 27.01 -0.65
N LEU A 179 -0.05 27.77 -0.36
CA LEU A 179 -1.43 27.31 -0.56
C LEU A 179 -1.69 26.95 -2.01
N VAL A 180 -2.34 25.81 -2.22
CA VAL A 180 -2.78 25.31 -3.51
C VAL A 180 -4.30 25.28 -3.54
N GLU A 181 -4.88 25.18 -4.73
CA GLU A 181 -6.34 25.12 -4.94
C GLU A 181 -6.97 24.00 -4.10
N ASP A 182 -8.07 24.35 -3.45
CA ASP A 182 -8.85 23.52 -2.53
C ASP A 182 -10.02 22.83 -3.26
N GLY A 183 -10.61 21.80 -2.65
CA GLY A 183 -11.86 21.18 -3.12
C GLY A 183 -11.73 20.23 -4.30
N ILE A 184 -10.52 19.85 -4.68
CA ILE A 184 -10.27 18.87 -5.76
C ILE A 184 -10.25 17.46 -5.16
N ASP A 185 -11.02 16.55 -5.77
CA ASP A 185 -11.01 15.13 -5.44
C ASP A 185 -9.95 14.39 -6.24
N PHE A 186 -9.07 13.69 -5.55
CA PHE A 186 -8.02 12.89 -6.17
C PHE A 186 -8.24 11.40 -5.91
N PRO A 187 -8.15 10.54 -6.94
CA PRO A 187 -8.07 9.11 -6.70
C PRO A 187 -6.77 8.77 -5.96
N PHE A 188 -6.83 7.90 -4.96
CA PHE A 188 -5.67 7.55 -4.14
C PHE A 188 -5.57 6.07 -3.79
N ILE A 189 -4.35 5.70 -3.42
CA ILE A 189 -4.01 4.46 -2.71
C ILE A 189 -3.30 4.82 -1.39
N TRP A 190 -3.71 4.20 -0.29
CA TRP A 190 -3.07 4.35 1.01
C TRP A 190 -2.68 2.99 1.59
N GLU A 191 -1.37 2.73 1.67
CA GLU A 191 -0.81 1.54 2.33
C GLU A 191 -0.66 1.84 3.84
N VAL A 192 -1.58 1.35 4.66
CA VAL A 192 -1.58 1.54 6.12
C VAL A 192 -0.84 0.37 6.76
N ASP A 193 0.43 0.56 7.12
CA ASP A 193 1.33 -0.46 7.71
C ASP A 193 1.71 -0.20 9.18
N ASN A 194 1.29 0.93 9.74
CA ASN A 194 1.37 1.21 11.16
C ASN A 194 0.29 0.43 11.91
N LYS A 195 0.64 -0.24 13.01
CA LYS A 195 -0.27 -1.12 13.76
C LYS A 195 -1.51 -0.38 14.29
N ASP A 196 -1.31 0.83 14.82
CA ASP A 196 -2.40 1.60 15.43
C ASP A 196 -3.30 2.21 14.36
N ALA A 197 -2.73 2.77 13.29
CA ALA A 197 -3.50 3.23 12.14
C ALA A 197 -4.26 2.07 11.48
N PHE A 198 -3.66 0.88 11.35
CA PHE A 198 -4.33 -0.31 10.83
C PHE A 198 -5.58 -0.67 11.64
N LYS A 199 -5.51 -0.55 12.97
CA LYS A 199 -6.64 -0.77 13.87
C LYS A 199 -7.70 0.32 13.70
N ILE A 200 -7.31 1.60 13.71
CA ILE A 200 -8.24 2.74 13.53
C ILE A 200 -9.07 2.56 12.25
N PHE A 201 -8.42 2.27 11.12
CA PHE A 201 -9.15 1.97 9.88
C PHE A 201 -10.05 0.75 10.02
N GLY A 202 -9.60 -0.31 10.73
CA GLY A 202 -10.39 -1.50 11.00
C GLY A 202 -11.70 -1.16 11.72
N ASP A 203 -11.62 -0.35 12.76
CA ASP A 203 -12.75 0.10 13.54
C ASP A 203 -13.73 0.92 12.67
N LYS A 204 -13.22 1.82 11.80
CA LYS A 204 -14.07 2.60 10.88
C LYS A 204 -14.76 1.72 9.83
N PHE A 205 -14.07 0.76 9.24
CA PHE A 205 -14.72 -0.19 8.32
C PHE A 205 -15.73 -1.10 9.01
N ALA A 206 -15.53 -1.42 10.30
CA ALA A 206 -16.51 -2.15 11.11
C ALA A 206 -17.78 -1.32 11.37
N GLU A 207 -17.69 0.00 11.50
CA GLU A 207 -18.86 0.88 11.63
C GLU A 207 -19.78 0.82 10.40
N PHE A 208 -19.23 0.75 9.18
CA PHE A 208 -20.02 0.54 7.95
C PHE A 208 -20.75 -0.79 7.98
N SER A 209 -20.03 -1.86 8.35
CA SER A 209 -20.63 -3.20 8.45
C SER A 209 -21.73 -3.26 9.49
N ALA A 210 -21.54 -2.63 10.65
CA ALA A 210 -22.54 -2.59 11.72
C ALA A 210 -23.83 -1.85 11.31
N LYS A 211 -23.72 -0.87 10.42
CA LYS A 211 -24.86 -0.12 9.86
C LYS A 211 -25.41 -0.72 8.57
N SER A 212 -24.80 -1.81 8.06
CA SER A 212 -25.16 -2.44 6.78
C SER A 212 -25.15 -1.47 5.59
N VAL A 213 -24.17 -0.54 5.56
CA VAL A 213 -23.98 0.42 4.49
C VAL A 213 -22.65 0.18 3.78
N LEU A 214 -22.57 0.61 2.51
CA LEU A 214 -21.34 0.49 1.72
C LEU A 214 -20.37 1.65 2.01
N PRO A 215 -19.08 1.40 2.21
CA PRO A 215 -18.11 2.46 2.45
C PRO A 215 -18.10 3.55 1.40
N ILE A 216 -18.30 3.22 0.11
CA ILE A 216 -18.35 4.16 -1.01
C ILE A 216 -19.47 5.20 -0.89
N GLN A 217 -20.50 4.94 -0.08
CA GLN A 217 -21.64 5.84 0.11
C GLN A 217 -21.39 6.92 1.16
N HIS A 218 -20.29 6.85 1.90
CA HIS A 218 -20.04 7.74 3.02
C HIS A 218 -18.60 8.26 3.04
N ALA A 219 -18.42 9.40 3.69
CA ALA A 219 -17.10 9.99 3.90
C ALA A 219 -16.49 9.53 5.24
N ILE A 220 -15.17 9.51 5.29
CA ILE A 220 -14.39 9.49 6.53
C ILE A 220 -13.61 10.79 6.61
N HIS A 221 -13.88 11.59 7.63
CA HIS A 221 -13.12 12.79 7.94
C HIS A 221 -11.92 12.45 8.81
N PHE A 222 -10.78 12.97 8.43
CA PHE A 222 -9.55 12.88 9.20
C PHE A 222 -9.19 14.26 9.70
N ASN A 223 -9.47 14.50 10.98
CA ASN A 223 -9.31 15.80 11.64
C ASN A 223 -7.98 15.82 12.41
N GLY A 224 -6.88 15.92 11.68
CA GLY A 224 -5.53 15.91 12.23
C GLY A 224 -5.03 14.52 12.60
N THR A 225 -3.95 14.51 13.37
CA THR A 225 -3.25 13.30 13.81
C THR A 225 -2.84 13.40 15.27
N ASN A 226 -2.75 12.26 15.96
CA ASN A 226 -2.18 12.15 17.29
C ASN A 226 -0.68 11.91 17.20
N ALA A 227 0.11 12.76 17.86
CA ALA A 227 1.55 12.61 17.97
C ALA A 227 1.91 11.62 19.09
N ASN A 228 2.65 10.57 18.75
CA ASN A 228 3.10 9.54 19.67
C ASN A 228 4.62 9.59 19.79
N PRO A 229 5.21 9.77 21.00
CA PRO A 229 6.65 9.83 21.16
C PRO A 229 7.30 8.46 20.96
N LEU A 230 8.48 8.47 20.36
CA LEU A 230 9.35 7.29 20.26
C LEU A 230 10.50 7.39 21.27
N PRO A 231 11.10 6.25 21.69
CA PRO A 231 12.20 6.24 22.65
C PRO A 231 13.43 7.06 22.23
N ASN A 232 13.62 7.27 20.93
CA ASN A 232 14.71 8.08 20.37
C ASN A 232 14.41 9.59 20.30
N GLY A 233 13.29 10.04 20.90
CA GLY A 233 12.86 11.44 20.89
C GLY A 233 12.13 11.90 19.63
N SER A 234 12.06 11.09 18.59
CA SER A 234 11.23 11.38 17.41
C SER A 234 9.76 11.09 17.72
N LYS A 235 8.87 11.51 16.80
CA LYS A 235 7.42 11.29 16.91
C LYS A 235 6.95 10.49 15.70
N PHE A 236 5.98 9.61 15.92
CA PHE A 236 5.14 9.10 14.86
C PHE A 236 3.70 9.56 15.06
N TYR A 237 2.93 9.58 13.99
CA TYR A 237 1.58 10.13 14.01
C TYR A 237 0.57 9.08 13.58
N THR A 238 -0.56 9.05 14.28
CA THR A 238 -1.71 8.20 13.95
C THR A 238 -2.91 9.04 13.59
N PRO A 239 -3.76 8.62 12.63
CA PRO A 239 -4.88 9.42 12.17
C PRO A 239 -5.96 9.55 13.25
N ILE A 240 -6.66 10.69 13.27
CA ILE A 240 -7.92 10.89 13.99
C ILE A 240 -9.03 10.81 12.95
N ALA A 241 -9.85 9.76 13.00
CA ALA A 241 -10.83 9.46 11.95
C ALA A 241 -12.24 9.40 12.50
N GLU A 242 -13.19 9.96 11.75
CA GLU A 242 -14.63 9.92 12.04
C GLU A 242 -15.41 9.61 10.75
N VAL A 243 -16.38 8.69 10.82
CA VAL A 243 -17.24 8.40 9.68
C VAL A 243 -18.45 9.32 9.70
N ASP A 244 -18.70 9.99 8.59
CA ASP A 244 -19.90 10.79 8.41
C ASP A 244 -21.04 9.92 7.85
N PHE A 245 -22.04 9.65 8.70
CA PHE A 245 -23.28 8.98 8.31
C PHE A 245 -24.44 9.95 8.08
N SER A 246 -24.23 11.26 8.22
CA SER A 246 -25.28 12.26 8.02
C SER A 246 -25.62 12.48 6.54
N ALA A 247 -24.66 12.22 5.66
CA ALA A 247 -24.81 12.30 4.21
C ALA A 247 -24.51 10.93 3.57
N SER A 248 -25.17 10.67 2.45
CA SER A 248 -24.93 9.49 1.61
C SER A 248 -24.70 9.94 0.17
N PHE A 249 -23.70 9.36 -0.47
CA PHE A 249 -23.39 9.60 -1.88
C PHE A 249 -24.03 8.53 -2.75
N ASP A 250 -24.67 8.93 -3.83
CA ASP A 250 -25.08 8.01 -4.88
C ASP A 250 -23.87 7.58 -5.71
N MET A 251 -23.90 6.36 -6.21
CA MET A 251 -22.86 5.86 -7.09
C MET A 251 -23.06 6.39 -8.50
N THR A 252 -22.10 7.16 -9.00
CA THR A 252 -22.09 7.70 -10.36
C THR A 252 -21.44 6.76 -11.38
N GLU A 253 -21.55 7.05 -12.67
CA GLU A 253 -20.82 6.30 -13.71
C GLU A 253 -19.29 6.49 -13.58
N GLU A 254 -18.85 7.67 -13.15
CA GLU A 254 -17.44 7.94 -12.86
C GLU A 254 -16.94 7.11 -11.70
N ASP A 255 -17.72 6.95 -10.64
CA ASP A 255 -17.40 6.07 -9.52
C ASP A 255 -17.24 4.60 -9.97
N GLN A 256 -18.13 4.14 -10.84
CA GLN A 256 -18.05 2.79 -11.39
C GLN A 256 -16.81 2.58 -12.26
N LYS A 257 -16.43 3.60 -13.04
CA LYS A 257 -15.19 3.57 -13.82
C LYS A 257 -13.98 3.53 -12.88
N MET A 258 -13.92 4.42 -11.90
CA MET A 258 -12.83 4.47 -10.91
C MET A 258 -12.70 3.16 -10.14
N PHE A 259 -13.82 2.53 -9.77
CA PHE A 259 -13.81 1.22 -9.11
C PHE A 259 -13.21 0.13 -10.02
N ARG A 260 -13.49 0.16 -11.33
CA ARG A 260 -12.83 -0.75 -12.30
C ARG A 260 -11.33 -0.49 -12.37
N ASP A 261 -10.92 0.77 -12.46
CA ASP A 261 -9.50 1.16 -12.52
C ASP A 261 -8.73 0.69 -11.27
N PHE A 262 -9.34 0.76 -10.08
CA PHE A 262 -8.76 0.20 -8.84
C PHE A 262 -8.62 -1.33 -8.89
N ASN A 263 -9.62 -2.04 -9.41
CA ASN A 263 -9.54 -3.49 -9.56
C ASN A 263 -8.47 -3.90 -10.56
N ASP A 264 -8.32 -3.19 -11.66
CA ASP A 264 -7.27 -3.41 -12.66
C ASP A 264 -5.88 -3.15 -12.06
N PHE A 265 -5.75 -2.09 -11.25
CA PHE A 265 -4.53 -1.84 -10.49
C PHE A 265 -4.17 -3.02 -9.57
N VAL A 266 -5.13 -3.53 -8.80
CA VAL A 266 -4.92 -4.69 -7.91
C VAL A 266 -4.51 -5.92 -8.71
N LYS A 267 -5.17 -6.20 -9.84
CA LYS A 267 -4.82 -7.32 -10.71
C LYS A 267 -3.39 -7.19 -11.24
N ASN A 268 -3.04 -6.05 -11.80
CA ASN A 268 -1.71 -5.80 -12.35
C ASN A 268 -0.62 -5.88 -11.26
N PHE A 269 -0.91 -5.35 -10.06
CA PHE A 269 -0.02 -5.47 -8.91
C PHE A 269 0.18 -6.94 -8.51
N ASN A 270 -0.89 -7.73 -8.44
CA ASN A 270 -0.83 -9.14 -8.07
C ASN A 270 -0.05 -9.95 -9.10
N ASP A 271 -0.27 -9.73 -10.39
CA ASP A 271 0.49 -10.37 -11.46
C ASP A 271 1.99 -10.05 -11.38
N TYR A 272 2.33 -8.79 -11.08
CA TYR A 272 3.71 -8.37 -10.86
C TYR A 272 4.33 -9.08 -9.64
N ILE A 273 3.62 -9.13 -8.51
CA ILE A 273 4.11 -9.79 -7.28
C ILE A 273 4.30 -11.29 -7.49
N CYS A 274 3.39 -11.97 -8.19
CA CYS A 274 3.54 -13.37 -8.53
C CYS A 274 4.83 -13.62 -9.32
N LYS A 275 5.07 -12.82 -10.38
CA LYS A 275 6.29 -12.93 -11.18
C LYS A 275 7.55 -12.66 -10.36
N GLU A 276 7.54 -11.67 -9.45
CA GLU A 276 8.68 -11.41 -8.57
C GLU A 276 9.00 -12.62 -7.65
N TRP A 277 7.97 -13.25 -7.09
CA TRP A 277 8.17 -14.43 -6.24
C TRP A 277 8.62 -15.64 -7.03
N ASP A 278 8.08 -15.90 -8.22
CA ASP A 278 8.51 -16.96 -9.10
C ASP A 278 10.00 -16.81 -9.48
N ASN A 279 10.43 -15.59 -9.82
CA ASN A 279 11.84 -15.29 -10.11
C ASN A 279 12.75 -15.54 -8.89
N ARG A 280 12.28 -15.19 -7.67
CA ARG A 280 13.05 -15.46 -6.44
C ARG A 280 13.19 -16.93 -6.15
N VAL A 281 12.14 -17.73 -6.38
CA VAL A 281 12.19 -19.18 -6.23
C VAL A 281 13.17 -19.79 -7.22
N GLN A 282 13.12 -19.38 -8.50
CA GLN A 282 14.05 -19.88 -9.52
C GLN A 282 15.50 -19.54 -9.21
N ASN A 283 15.79 -18.31 -8.74
CA ASN A 283 17.13 -17.90 -8.36
C ASN A 283 17.65 -18.67 -7.13
N ARG A 284 16.79 -18.98 -6.16
CA ARG A 284 17.17 -19.82 -5.01
C ARG A 284 17.49 -21.25 -5.40
N GLN A 285 16.75 -21.83 -6.34
CA GLN A 285 17.03 -23.19 -6.83
C GLN A 285 18.40 -23.30 -7.53
N GLY A 286 18.97 -22.16 -7.99
CA GLY A 286 20.34 -22.10 -8.53
C GLY A 286 21.44 -21.97 -7.45
N GLU A 287 21.10 -21.51 -6.25
CA GLU A 287 22.07 -21.21 -5.17
C GLU A 287 21.96 -22.11 -3.95
N VAL A 288 20.87 -22.87 -3.80
CA VAL A 288 20.58 -23.66 -2.61
C VAL A 288 21.05 -25.08 -2.80
N SER A 289 21.85 -25.56 -1.83
CA SER A 289 22.28 -26.96 -1.78
C SER A 289 21.08 -27.89 -1.59
N LYS A 290 21.18 -29.14 -2.09
CA LYS A 290 20.12 -30.15 -1.92
C LYS A 290 19.74 -30.39 -0.45
N GLU A 291 20.63 -30.08 0.49
CA GLU A 291 20.44 -30.23 1.93
C GLU A 291 19.44 -29.20 2.51
N ASP A 292 19.42 -27.94 2.00
CA ASP A 292 18.46 -26.93 2.45
C ASP A 292 17.04 -27.19 1.93
N ILE A 293 16.92 -27.77 0.73
CA ILE A 293 15.63 -28.21 0.17
C ILE A 293 15.06 -29.37 1.00
N GLN A 294 15.88 -30.31 1.38
CA GLN A 294 15.49 -31.47 2.18
C GLN A 294 15.03 -31.05 3.58
N THR A 295 15.68 -30.06 4.20
CA THR A 295 15.28 -29.51 5.50
C THR A 295 13.91 -28.83 5.43
N VAL A 296 13.56 -28.16 4.33
CA VAL A 296 12.25 -27.54 4.14
C VAL A 296 11.17 -28.58 3.85
N GLU A 297 11.49 -29.64 3.10
CA GLU A 297 10.57 -30.74 2.81
C GLU A 297 10.29 -31.60 4.06
N GLU A 298 11.27 -31.87 4.89
CA GLU A 298 11.09 -32.58 6.17
C GLU A 298 10.18 -31.83 7.14
N PHE A 299 10.17 -30.49 7.12
CA PHE A 299 9.24 -29.68 7.93
C PHE A 299 7.80 -29.74 7.43
N ILE A 300 7.58 -30.06 6.15
CA ILE A 300 6.25 -30.16 5.53
C ILE A 300 5.63 -31.55 5.78
N ASP A 301 6.45 -32.60 5.77
CA ASP A 301 5.97 -33.97 5.94
C ASP A 301 5.56 -34.38 7.37
N ILE A 302 5.93 -33.57 8.38
CA ILE A 302 5.54 -33.82 9.78
C ILE A 302 4.04 -33.51 10.04
N GLU A 303 3.41 -32.66 9.25
CA GLU A 303 1.99 -32.30 9.43
C GLU A 303 0.99 -33.25 8.73
N ASP A 304 1.42 -34.10 7.80
CA ASP A 304 0.53 -35.08 7.12
C ASP A 304 0.45 -36.44 7.81
N SER A 305 1.08 -36.63 8.98
CA SER A 305 1.14 -37.93 9.71
C SER A 305 0.49 -37.93 11.10
N GLN A 306 -0.45 -37.01 11.40
CA GLN A 306 -1.26 -37.09 12.60
C GLN A 306 -2.75 -36.95 12.31
#